data_d6239d7abd18890eb7607393b9050853
#
_entry.id   d6239d7abd18890eb7607393b9050853
#
_cell.length_a   1.000
_cell.length_b   1.000
_cell.length_c   1.000
_cell.angle_alpha   90.00
_cell.angle_beta   90.00
_cell.angle_gamma   90.00
#
_symmetry.space_group_name_H-M   'P 1'
#
loop_
_entity.id
_entity.type
_entity.pdbx_description
1 polymer ?
#
loop_
_entity_poly.entity_id
_entity_poly.type
_entity_poly.pdbx_seq_one_letter_code
_entity_poly.pdbx_strand_id
1 'polypeptide(L)'
;MDSKILIIYNAILVDSSIENPGLVVVKNGKICGVFLGEVKNSEMAFVIASSVLPEIKGNPVFFDAKGLVLMPSFVDMHVHFRYPGQTQKEDLDSGLRAAAAGGFGTVVTMPNTAPVVSSAKLARQIMSEASEKKLARVFQTVSITKNFEGEDVSEIQNLSVEEFPVISEDGREVVNSAVMLEGMKAAGKNSIIVSCHCEDPFLAAAARPYRQRALKFMENYNIPAGKVNVVTQNVPDSVNFEKIGRAHV
;
A
#
# COMPACT_ATOMS: atom_id res chain seq x y z
N MET A 1 -14.65 5.33 -30.34
CA MET A 1 -14.36 6.08 -29.09
C MET A 1 -13.09 6.87 -29.32
N ASP A 2 -13.17 8.19 -29.20
CA ASP A 2 -11.97 9.02 -29.33
C ASP A 2 -10.96 8.68 -28.23
N SER A 3 -9.73 8.39 -28.63
CA SER A 3 -8.66 8.06 -27.70
C SER A 3 -8.33 9.29 -26.83
N LYS A 4 -8.47 9.16 -25.49
CA LYS A 4 -8.08 10.22 -24.57
C LYS A 4 -6.56 10.34 -24.55
N ILE A 5 -6.04 11.47 -25.01
CA ILE A 5 -4.61 11.80 -24.97
C ILE A 5 -4.41 12.90 -23.95
N LEU A 6 -3.46 12.69 -23.03
CA LEU A 6 -2.99 13.68 -22.07
C LEU A 6 -1.50 13.94 -22.34
N ILE A 7 -1.13 15.19 -22.46
CA ILE A 7 0.25 15.65 -22.62
C ILE A 7 0.61 16.44 -21.37
N ILE A 8 1.52 15.89 -20.56
CA ILE A 8 2.06 16.55 -19.37
C ILE A 8 3.40 17.16 -19.78
N TYR A 9 3.53 18.46 -19.68
CA TYR A 9 4.73 19.20 -20.09
C TYR A 9 5.22 20.15 -18.99
N ASN A 10 6.40 20.77 -19.19
CA ASN A 10 7.03 21.67 -18.23
C ASN A 10 7.18 20.98 -16.85
N ALA A 11 7.55 19.70 -16.83
CA ALA A 11 7.79 18.88 -15.66
C ALA A 11 9.28 18.59 -15.46
N ILE A 12 9.69 18.33 -14.24
CA ILE A 12 10.95 17.66 -13.94
C ILE A 12 10.63 16.17 -13.82
N LEU A 13 11.07 15.38 -14.79
CA LEU A 13 10.87 13.94 -14.81
C LEU A 13 11.91 13.27 -13.91
N VAL A 14 11.45 12.47 -12.94
CA VAL A 14 12.33 11.80 -11.97
C VAL A 14 11.98 10.33 -11.88
N ASP A 15 12.98 9.46 -12.03
CA ASP A 15 12.91 8.05 -11.65
C ASP A 15 14.29 7.58 -11.13
N SER A 16 14.54 6.26 -11.07
CA SER A 16 15.80 5.71 -10.58
C SER A 16 17.02 6.06 -11.45
N SER A 17 16.82 6.57 -12.68
CA SER A 17 17.85 6.76 -13.70
C SER A 17 17.87 8.17 -14.31
N ILE A 18 16.80 8.94 -14.17
CA ILE A 18 16.67 10.27 -14.76
C ILE A 18 16.21 11.32 -13.74
N GLU A 19 16.74 12.51 -13.89
CA GLU A 19 16.28 13.76 -13.27
C GLU A 19 16.48 14.88 -14.30
N ASN A 20 15.47 15.10 -15.15
CA ASN A 20 15.59 16.07 -16.26
C ASN A 20 14.25 16.76 -16.52
N PRO A 21 14.26 18.01 -17.01
CA PRO A 21 13.06 18.59 -17.61
C PRO A 21 12.52 17.69 -18.71
N GLY A 22 11.19 17.64 -18.86
CA GLY A 22 10.64 16.79 -19.88
C GLY A 22 9.14 16.89 -20.06
N LEU A 23 8.66 15.99 -20.93
CA LEU A 23 7.26 15.84 -21.32
C LEU A 23 6.90 14.35 -21.34
N VAL A 24 5.70 14.04 -20.91
CA VAL A 24 5.13 12.69 -20.98
C VAL A 24 3.82 12.70 -21.76
N VAL A 25 3.68 11.77 -22.70
CA VAL A 25 2.45 11.56 -23.47
C VAL A 25 1.75 10.31 -22.95
N VAL A 26 0.50 10.46 -22.54
CA VAL A 26 -0.36 9.37 -22.07
C VAL A 26 -1.53 9.18 -23.03
N LYS A 27 -1.74 7.96 -23.52
CA LYS A 27 -2.87 7.59 -24.38
C LYS A 27 -3.65 6.46 -23.69
N ASN A 28 -4.94 6.69 -23.44
CA ASN A 28 -5.82 5.70 -22.80
C ASN A 28 -5.25 5.14 -21.46
N GLY A 29 -4.66 6.01 -20.63
CA GLY A 29 -4.09 5.65 -19.33
C GLY A 29 -2.72 4.97 -19.39
N LYS A 30 -2.07 4.88 -20.55
CA LYS A 30 -0.73 4.31 -20.70
C LYS A 30 0.25 5.35 -21.22
N ILE A 31 1.43 5.42 -20.62
CA ILE A 31 2.54 6.22 -21.13
C ILE A 31 2.95 5.64 -22.49
N CYS A 32 2.93 6.46 -23.53
CA CYS A 32 3.31 6.08 -24.89
C CYS A 32 4.46 6.91 -25.45
N GLY A 33 4.91 7.94 -24.72
CA GLY A 33 6.08 8.72 -25.07
C GLY A 33 6.63 9.51 -23.89
N VAL A 34 7.95 9.61 -23.85
CA VAL A 34 8.70 10.44 -22.91
C VAL A 34 9.73 11.22 -23.73
N PHE A 35 9.83 12.51 -23.49
CA PHE A 35 10.84 13.38 -24.08
C PHE A 35 11.62 14.08 -22.97
N LEU A 36 12.91 14.08 -23.06
CA LEU A 36 13.82 14.77 -22.12
C LEU A 36 14.30 16.08 -22.74
N GLY A 37 14.02 17.18 -22.07
CA GLY A 37 14.37 18.53 -22.51
C GLY A 37 13.32 19.54 -22.08
N GLU A 38 13.68 20.82 -22.13
CA GLU A 38 12.75 21.90 -21.78
C GLU A 38 11.58 22.01 -22.75
N VAL A 39 10.36 22.04 -22.22
CA VAL A 39 9.12 22.22 -22.96
C VAL A 39 8.25 23.23 -22.21
N LYS A 40 8.25 24.48 -22.65
CA LYS A 40 7.72 25.63 -21.87
C LYS A 40 6.26 26.00 -22.20
N ASN A 41 5.72 25.54 -23.34
CA ASN A 41 4.37 25.87 -23.75
C ASN A 41 3.68 24.71 -24.47
N SER A 42 2.38 24.80 -24.60
CA SER A 42 1.53 23.74 -25.18
C SER A 42 1.76 23.56 -26.69
N GLU A 43 2.17 24.58 -27.42
CA GLU A 43 2.46 24.49 -28.86
C GLU A 43 3.70 23.61 -29.09
N MET A 44 4.79 23.90 -28.37
CA MET A 44 5.99 23.07 -28.39
C MET A 44 5.70 21.64 -27.91
N ALA A 45 4.90 21.49 -26.85
CA ALA A 45 4.48 20.20 -26.33
C ALA A 45 3.71 19.39 -27.38
N PHE A 46 2.83 20.02 -28.16
CA PHE A 46 2.09 19.37 -29.23
C PHE A 46 3.00 18.89 -30.36
N VAL A 47 3.94 19.72 -30.80
CA VAL A 47 4.89 19.36 -31.85
C VAL A 47 5.73 18.16 -31.46
N ILE A 48 6.29 18.17 -30.25
CA ILE A 48 7.09 17.07 -29.73
C ILE A 48 6.25 15.82 -29.56
N ALA A 49 5.07 15.92 -28.95
CA ALA A 49 4.18 14.77 -28.77
C ALA A 49 3.76 14.16 -30.11
N SER A 50 3.54 14.98 -31.15
CA SER A 50 3.20 14.51 -32.50
C SER A 50 4.36 13.78 -33.18
N SER A 51 5.61 14.12 -32.85
CA SER A 51 6.78 13.37 -33.36
C SER A 51 6.92 11.98 -32.73
N VAL A 52 6.54 11.85 -31.45
CA VAL A 52 6.58 10.59 -30.70
C VAL A 52 5.33 9.73 -30.99
N LEU A 53 4.19 10.36 -31.19
CA LEU A 53 2.92 9.71 -31.48
C LEU A 53 2.28 10.36 -32.74
N PRO A 54 2.68 9.96 -33.94
CA PRO A 54 2.17 10.56 -35.19
C PRO A 54 0.65 10.47 -35.38
N GLU A 55 0.01 9.58 -34.62
CA GLU A 55 -1.44 9.35 -34.64
C GLU A 55 -2.22 10.26 -33.69
N ILE A 56 -1.62 11.35 -33.18
CA ILE A 56 -2.39 12.32 -32.37
C ILE A 56 -3.47 12.93 -33.24
N LYS A 57 -4.67 12.33 -33.22
CA LYS A 57 -5.89 12.87 -33.84
C LYS A 57 -6.81 13.38 -32.72
N GLY A 58 -7.39 14.54 -32.93
CA GLY A 58 -8.31 15.18 -31.98
C GLY A 58 -7.64 16.24 -31.11
N ASN A 59 -8.33 16.63 -30.04
CA ASN A 59 -7.85 17.64 -29.09
C ASN A 59 -7.24 16.98 -27.86
N PRO A 60 -5.91 16.85 -27.77
CA PRO A 60 -5.27 16.36 -26.56
C PRO A 60 -5.52 17.32 -25.39
N VAL A 61 -5.58 16.76 -24.18
CA VAL A 61 -5.59 17.54 -22.96
C VAL A 61 -4.16 17.89 -22.58
N PHE A 62 -3.89 19.16 -22.35
CA PHE A 62 -2.60 19.64 -21.91
C PHE A 62 -2.59 19.89 -20.41
N PHE A 63 -1.56 19.42 -19.72
CA PHE A 63 -1.30 19.69 -18.32
C PHE A 63 0.08 20.35 -18.19
N ASP A 64 0.08 21.64 -17.84
CA ASP A 64 1.31 22.35 -17.50
C ASP A 64 1.70 22.03 -16.05
N ALA A 65 2.78 21.28 -15.88
CA ALA A 65 3.30 20.92 -14.55
C ALA A 65 4.03 22.08 -13.84
N LYS A 66 4.27 23.20 -14.53
CA LYS A 66 4.88 24.43 -13.95
C LYS A 66 6.18 24.17 -13.19
N GLY A 67 7.00 23.25 -13.67
CA GLY A 67 8.26 22.87 -13.03
C GLY A 67 8.09 21.87 -11.86
N LEU A 68 6.90 21.36 -11.61
CA LEU A 68 6.70 20.31 -10.60
C LEU A 68 7.37 19.01 -11.04
N VAL A 69 7.71 18.18 -10.04
CA VAL A 69 8.26 16.85 -10.25
C VAL A 69 7.15 15.89 -10.70
N LEU A 70 7.43 15.17 -11.78
CA LEU A 70 6.64 14.05 -12.26
C LEU A 70 7.44 12.77 -12.11
N MET A 71 6.96 11.85 -11.29
CA MET A 71 7.63 10.59 -10.97
C MET A 71 6.62 9.44 -10.94
N PRO A 72 7.07 8.16 -11.00
CA PRO A 72 6.20 7.03 -10.74
C PRO A 72 5.50 7.16 -9.39
N SER A 73 4.23 6.78 -9.32
CA SER A 73 3.47 6.81 -8.07
C SER A 73 4.08 5.86 -7.04
N PHE A 74 3.92 6.19 -5.77
CA PHE A 74 4.35 5.32 -4.67
C PHE A 74 3.50 4.04 -4.59
N VAL A 75 4.08 3.01 -3.98
CA VAL A 75 3.40 1.76 -3.63
C VAL A 75 3.46 1.60 -2.12
N ASP A 76 2.30 1.43 -1.47
CA ASP A 76 2.23 1.07 -0.05
C ASP A 76 1.89 -0.42 0.06
N MET A 77 2.83 -1.18 0.64
CA MET A 77 2.72 -2.64 0.74
C MET A 77 1.90 -3.11 1.95
N HIS A 78 1.41 -2.18 2.81
CA HIS A 78 0.72 -2.57 4.03
C HIS A 78 -0.22 -1.48 4.53
N VAL A 79 -1.50 -1.55 4.15
CA VAL A 79 -2.52 -0.59 4.59
C VAL A 79 -3.78 -1.27 5.13
N HIS A 80 -4.53 -0.55 5.94
CA HIS A 80 -5.78 -1.03 6.54
C HIS A 80 -6.95 -0.13 6.17
N PHE A 81 -7.70 -0.49 5.14
CA PHE A 81 -8.94 0.23 4.80
C PHE A 81 -10.15 -0.22 5.61
N ARG A 82 -9.98 -1.22 6.48
CA ARG A 82 -11.01 -1.68 7.42
C ARG A 82 -12.32 -2.13 6.75
N TYR A 83 -12.28 -2.34 5.46
CA TYR A 83 -13.38 -2.82 4.64
C TYR A 83 -13.13 -4.26 4.19
N PRO A 84 -14.11 -5.14 4.36
CA PRO A 84 -15.46 -4.92 4.89
C PRO A 84 -15.54 -4.90 6.43
N GLY A 85 -16.66 -4.40 6.95
CA GLY A 85 -17.16 -4.65 8.31
C GLY A 85 -16.59 -3.78 9.44
N GLN A 86 -15.62 -2.89 9.19
CA GLN A 86 -15.08 -1.96 10.19
C GLN A 86 -15.05 -0.51 9.67
N THR A 87 -16.01 -0.15 8.83
CA THR A 87 -16.06 1.10 8.07
C THR A 87 -16.19 2.36 8.93
N GLN A 88 -16.51 2.22 10.22
CA GLN A 88 -16.44 3.31 11.20
C GLN A 88 -15.01 3.78 11.50
N LYS A 89 -13.98 2.98 11.12
CA LYS A 89 -12.57 3.34 11.31
C LYS A 89 -11.96 3.90 10.03
N GLU A 90 -12.24 3.25 8.90
CA GLU A 90 -11.81 3.60 7.56
C GLU A 90 -12.66 2.82 6.55
N ASP A 91 -12.86 3.35 5.35
CA ASP A 91 -13.54 2.67 4.25
C ASP A 91 -12.78 2.77 2.93
N LEU A 92 -13.31 2.14 1.87
CA LEU A 92 -12.65 2.14 0.57
C LEU A 92 -12.56 3.55 -0.03
N ASP A 93 -13.55 4.41 0.17
CA ASP A 93 -13.55 5.73 -0.44
C ASP A 93 -12.54 6.65 0.24
N SER A 94 -12.60 6.74 1.58
CA SER A 94 -11.70 7.59 2.37
C SER A 94 -10.25 7.10 2.28
N GLY A 95 -10.01 5.79 2.40
CA GLY A 95 -8.68 5.22 2.29
C GLY A 95 -8.05 5.41 0.91
N LEU A 96 -8.81 5.21 -0.17
CA LEU A 96 -8.33 5.45 -1.53
C LEU A 96 -8.08 6.93 -1.82
N ARG A 97 -8.89 7.86 -1.27
CA ARG A 97 -8.64 9.30 -1.36
C ARG A 97 -7.37 9.69 -0.63
N ALA A 98 -7.15 9.15 0.57
CA ALA A 98 -5.93 9.38 1.32
C ALA A 98 -4.69 8.86 0.57
N ALA A 99 -4.77 7.65 0.01
CA ALA A 99 -3.71 7.08 -0.82
C ALA A 99 -3.38 7.99 -2.03
N ALA A 100 -4.40 8.38 -2.80
CA ALA A 100 -4.22 9.25 -3.95
C ALA A 100 -3.65 10.62 -3.57
N ALA A 101 -4.12 11.23 -2.46
CA ALA A 101 -3.60 12.50 -1.96
C ALA A 101 -2.14 12.39 -1.50
N GLY A 102 -1.73 11.22 -0.98
CA GLY A 102 -0.34 10.93 -0.61
C GLY A 102 0.56 10.53 -1.80
N GLY A 103 0.03 10.47 -3.03
CA GLY A 103 0.79 10.06 -4.21
C GLY A 103 0.95 8.54 -4.36
N PHE A 104 0.21 7.74 -3.60
CA PHE A 104 0.20 6.29 -3.71
C PHE A 104 -0.76 5.84 -4.82
N GLY A 105 -0.21 5.34 -5.92
CA GLY A 105 -0.99 4.80 -7.04
C GLY A 105 -1.36 3.32 -6.88
N THR A 106 -0.70 2.64 -5.94
CA THR A 106 -0.96 1.22 -5.62
C THR A 106 -0.84 1.00 -4.12
N VAL A 107 -1.78 0.24 -3.56
CA VAL A 107 -1.78 -0.14 -2.14
C VAL A 107 -2.11 -1.62 -1.98
N VAL A 108 -1.52 -2.25 -0.95
CA VAL A 108 -1.79 -3.64 -0.57
C VAL A 108 -2.55 -3.63 0.76
N THR A 109 -3.82 -4.02 0.72
CA THR A 109 -4.71 -4.01 1.88
C THR A 109 -4.64 -5.31 2.67
N MET A 110 -4.61 -5.19 4.00
CA MET A 110 -4.51 -6.34 4.91
C MET A 110 -5.85 -7.06 5.10
N PRO A 111 -5.82 -8.39 5.39
CA PRO A 111 -7.02 -9.22 5.38
C PRO A 111 -7.80 -9.21 6.71
N ASN A 112 -7.33 -8.46 7.73
CA ASN A 112 -7.87 -8.41 9.10
C ASN A 112 -9.14 -7.56 9.21
N THR A 113 -10.17 -7.94 8.48
CA THR A 113 -11.48 -7.31 8.36
C THR A 113 -12.59 -8.18 8.98
N ALA A 114 -13.84 -7.77 8.87
CA ALA A 114 -15.01 -8.54 9.36
C ALA A 114 -16.08 -8.67 8.24
N PRO A 115 -16.17 -9.81 7.53
CA PRO A 115 -15.37 -11.03 7.73
C PRO A 115 -13.90 -10.87 7.36
N VAL A 116 -13.05 -11.77 7.86
CA VAL A 116 -11.66 -11.91 7.42
C VAL A 116 -11.63 -12.22 5.92
N VAL A 117 -10.73 -11.58 5.18
CA VAL A 117 -10.57 -11.90 3.76
C VAL A 117 -9.75 -13.19 3.63
N SER A 118 -10.43 -14.33 3.68
CA SER A 118 -9.84 -15.67 3.62
C SER A 118 -10.17 -16.43 2.34
N SER A 119 -10.65 -15.73 1.29
CA SER A 119 -10.93 -16.35 -0.01
C SER A 119 -10.64 -15.40 -1.17
N ALA A 120 -10.17 -15.96 -2.28
CA ALA A 120 -9.99 -15.26 -3.55
C ALA A 120 -11.28 -14.56 -4.02
N LYS A 121 -12.43 -15.19 -3.79
CA LYS A 121 -13.73 -14.64 -4.19
C LYS A 121 -14.00 -13.29 -3.50
N LEU A 122 -13.87 -13.24 -2.18
CA LEU A 122 -14.10 -12.00 -1.42
C LEU A 122 -13.06 -10.93 -1.76
N ALA A 123 -11.79 -11.33 -1.91
CA ALA A 123 -10.73 -10.41 -2.29
C ALA A 123 -10.98 -9.78 -3.67
N ARG A 124 -11.41 -10.57 -4.68
CA ARG A 124 -11.77 -10.05 -6.00
C ARG A 124 -12.95 -9.08 -5.95
N GLN A 125 -13.95 -9.34 -5.13
CA GLN A 125 -15.08 -8.44 -4.94
C GLN A 125 -14.58 -7.07 -4.42
N ILE A 126 -13.76 -7.06 -3.37
CA ILE A 126 -13.19 -5.82 -2.79
C ILE A 126 -12.35 -5.07 -3.83
N MET A 127 -11.50 -5.76 -4.57
CA MET A 127 -10.69 -5.15 -5.62
C MET A 127 -11.54 -4.56 -6.75
N SER A 128 -12.64 -5.23 -7.12
CA SER A 128 -13.60 -4.73 -8.11
C SER A 128 -14.27 -3.43 -7.65
N GLU A 129 -14.80 -3.42 -6.41
CA GLU A 129 -15.42 -2.23 -5.81
C GLU A 129 -14.43 -1.07 -5.67
N ALA A 130 -13.18 -1.36 -5.29
CA ALA A 130 -12.11 -0.36 -5.24
C ALA A 130 -11.79 0.22 -6.63
N SER A 131 -11.78 -0.62 -7.68
CA SER A 131 -11.47 -0.20 -9.04
C SER A 131 -12.51 0.78 -9.63
N GLU A 132 -13.76 0.69 -9.19
CA GLU A 132 -14.83 1.61 -9.59
C GLU A 132 -14.58 3.05 -9.11
N LYS A 133 -13.81 3.23 -8.04
CA LYS A 133 -13.43 4.55 -7.51
C LYS A 133 -12.43 5.29 -8.38
N LYS A 134 -11.66 4.59 -9.24
CA LYS A 134 -10.68 5.15 -10.19
C LYS A 134 -9.63 6.06 -9.52
N LEU A 135 -9.20 5.71 -8.32
CA LEU A 135 -8.20 6.44 -7.54
C LEU A 135 -6.86 5.67 -7.55
N ALA A 136 -6.60 4.83 -6.56
CA ALA A 136 -5.43 3.96 -6.53
C ALA A 136 -5.81 2.52 -6.86
N ARG A 137 -4.85 1.73 -7.34
CA ARG A 137 -4.99 0.28 -7.52
C ARG A 137 -4.89 -0.41 -6.17
N VAL A 138 -5.83 -1.30 -5.88
CA VAL A 138 -5.82 -2.13 -4.68
C VAL A 138 -5.42 -3.56 -5.04
N PHE A 139 -4.45 -4.10 -4.30
CA PHE A 139 -4.22 -5.53 -4.16
C PHE A 139 -4.72 -5.94 -2.78
N GLN A 140 -5.79 -6.73 -2.74
CA GLN A 140 -6.31 -7.25 -1.49
C GLN A 140 -5.59 -8.54 -1.13
N THR A 141 -4.94 -8.59 0.04
CA THR A 141 -4.35 -9.84 0.54
C THR A 141 -5.43 -10.82 0.96
N VAL A 142 -5.12 -12.11 0.82
CA VAL A 142 -5.89 -13.20 1.41
C VAL A 142 -5.14 -13.69 2.65
N SER A 143 -5.86 -14.11 3.69
CA SER A 143 -5.23 -14.67 4.90
C SER A 143 -4.47 -15.95 4.59
N ILE A 144 -3.39 -16.20 5.33
CA ILE A 144 -2.60 -17.44 5.21
C ILE A 144 -3.46 -18.63 5.59
N THR A 145 -4.17 -18.52 6.72
CA THR A 145 -5.10 -19.54 7.19
C THR A 145 -6.54 -19.06 7.05
N LYS A 146 -7.45 -19.98 6.82
CA LYS A 146 -8.87 -19.69 6.70
C LYS A 146 -9.37 -19.04 8.00
N ASN A 147 -10.03 -17.88 7.88
CA ASN A 147 -10.62 -17.11 8.98
C ASN A 147 -9.65 -16.78 10.14
N PHE A 148 -8.35 -16.83 9.93
CA PHE A 148 -7.33 -16.70 10.99
C PHE A 148 -7.42 -17.82 12.06
N GLU A 149 -7.84 -19.01 11.68
CA GLU A 149 -7.99 -20.15 12.61
C GLU A 149 -6.66 -20.88 12.88
N GLY A 150 -5.64 -20.59 12.07
CA GLY A 150 -4.29 -21.16 12.28
C GLY A 150 -4.14 -22.61 11.82
N GLU A 151 -5.04 -23.12 10.96
CA GLU A 151 -5.08 -24.54 10.58
C GLU A 151 -5.07 -24.76 9.06
N ASP A 152 -6.05 -24.23 8.32
CA ASP A 152 -6.29 -24.52 6.91
C ASP A 152 -5.65 -23.49 5.99
N VAL A 153 -4.67 -23.91 5.19
CA VAL A 153 -3.93 -23.10 4.18
C VAL A 153 -4.37 -23.40 2.74
N SER A 154 -5.41 -24.19 2.55
CA SER A 154 -5.80 -24.74 1.24
C SER A 154 -6.16 -23.68 0.19
N GLU A 155 -6.64 -22.51 0.62
CA GLU A 155 -7.03 -21.42 -0.29
C GLU A 155 -5.83 -20.89 -1.10
N ILE A 156 -4.61 -20.94 -0.55
CA ILE A 156 -3.39 -20.44 -1.23
C ILE A 156 -3.18 -21.11 -2.59
N GLN A 157 -3.61 -22.37 -2.75
CA GLN A 157 -3.48 -23.11 -4.02
C GLN A 157 -4.33 -22.50 -5.15
N ASN A 158 -5.36 -21.73 -4.81
CA ASN A 158 -6.29 -21.09 -5.74
C ASN A 158 -5.86 -19.66 -6.11
N LEU A 159 -4.75 -19.16 -5.56
CA LEU A 159 -4.25 -17.80 -5.77
C LEU A 159 -3.20 -17.79 -6.88
N SER A 160 -3.22 -16.75 -7.72
CA SER A 160 -2.13 -16.45 -8.66
C SER A 160 -1.38 -15.19 -8.25
N VAL A 161 -0.09 -15.11 -8.52
CA VAL A 161 0.73 -13.95 -8.17
C VAL A 161 0.29 -12.67 -8.88
N GLU A 162 -0.30 -12.77 -10.06
CA GLU A 162 -0.77 -11.63 -10.85
C GLU A 162 -1.94 -10.90 -10.18
N GLU A 163 -2.79 -11.65 -9.48
CA GLU A 163 -3.93 -11.09 -8.74
C GLU A 163 -3.61 -10.86 -7.26
N PHE A 164 -2.85 -11.78 -6.66
CA PHE A 164 -2.57 -11.83 -5.22
C PHE A 164 -1.06 -11.94 -4.98
N PRO A 165 -0.31 -10.85 -5.22
CA PRO A 165 1.15 -10.90 -5.06
C PRO A 165 1.61 -11.11 -3.62
N VAL A 166 0.73 -10.85 -2.65
CA VAL A 166 1.02 -10.93 -1.21
C VAL A 166 -0.14 -11.61 -0.48
N ILE A 167 0.19 -12.48 0.47
CA ILE A 167 -0.73 -13.01 1.49
C ILE A 167 -0.22 -12.63 2.88
N SER A 168 -1.13 -12.54 3.87
CA SER A 168 -0.77 -12.10 5.21
C SER A 168 -1.73 -12.66 6.26
N GLU A 169 -1.23 -12.88 7.47
CA GLU A 169 -2.04 -13.15 8.67
C GLU A 169 -1.99 -11.93 9.61
N ASP A 170 -1.95 -10.71 9.05
CA ASP A 170 -1.72 -9.49 9.80
C ASP A 170 -2.68 -9.30 10.98
N GLY A 171 -2.08 -8.95 12.12
CA GLY A 171 -2.75 -8.75 13.39
C GLY A 171 -3.08 -10.05 14.14
N ARG A 172 -2.77 -11.23 13.56
CA ARG A 172 -2.92 -12.53 14.23
C ARG A 172 -2.01 -13.57 13.59
N GLU A 173 -0.90 -13.87 14.24
CA GLU A 173 0.10 -14.78 13.69
C GLU A 173 -0.37 -16.23 13.60
N VAL A 174 0.15 -16.96 12.60
CA VAL A 174 0.04 -18.42 12.52
C VAL A 174 0.95 -19.03 13.58
N VAL A 175 0.37 -19.38 14.73
CA VAL A 175 1.14 -19.85 15.92
C VAL A 175 1.80 -21.22 15.68
N ASN A 176 1.16 -22.08 14.87
CA ASN A 176 1.69 -23.39 14.54
C ASN A 176 2.73 -23.28 13.42
N SER A 177 4.01 -23.47 13.76
CA SER A 177 5.11 -23.37 12.79
C SER A 177 5.02 -24.40 11.66
N ALA A 178 4.40 -25.57 11.85
CA ALA A 178 4.20 -26.56 10.80
C ALA A 178 3.17 -26.05 9.77
N VAL A 179 2.06 -25.47 10.22
CA VAL A 179 1.05 -24.83 9.35
C VAL A 179 1.65 -23.64 8.61
N MET A 180 2.45 -22.82 9.30
CA MET A 180 3.16 -21.70 8.66
C MET A 180 4.11 -22.20 7.55
N LEU A 181 4.86 -23.27 7.80
CA LEU A 181 5.74 -23.88 6.80
C LEU A 181 4.96 -24.39 5.58
N GLU A 182 3.79 -25.00 5.79
CA GLU A 182 2.90 -25.43 4.70
C GLU A 182 2.39 -24.24 3.90
N GLY A 183 1.94 -23.18 4.58
CA GLY A 183 1.53 -21.93 3.96
C GLY A 183 2.64 -21.29 3.12
N MET A 184 3.86 -21.19 3.66
CA MET A 184 5.02 -20.68 2.92
C MET A 184 5.37 -21.54 1.70
N LYS A 185 5.30 -22.87 1.81
CA LYS A 185 5.54 -23.78 0.66
C LYS A 185 4.47 -23.62 -0.40
N ALA A 186 3.18 -23.45 -0.02
CA ALA A 186 2.10 -23.23 -0.95
C ALA A 186 2.25 -21.88 -1.67
N ALA A 187 2.56 -20.82 -0.93
CA ALA A 187 2.83 -19.49 -1.48
C ALA A 187 4.04 -19.50 -2.44
N GLY A 188 5.14 -20.17 -2.05
CA GLY A 188 6.34 -20.28 -2.87
C GLY A 188 6.10 -20.99 -4.20
N LYS A 189 5.23 -21.99 -4.26
CA LYS A 189 4.84 -22.67 -5.53
C LYS A 189 4.16 -21.70 -6.50
N ASN A 190 3.42 -20.74 -5.98
CA ASN A 190 2.69 -19.74 -6.77
C ASN A 190 3.46 -18.41 -6.88
N SER A 191 4.72 -18.35 -6.42
CA SER A 191 5.54 -17.12 -6.39
C SER A 191 4.93 -15.96 -5.60
N ILE A 192 4.08 -16.25 -4.60
CA ILE A 192 3.37 -15.28 -3.76
C ILE A 192 4.24 -14.95 -2.54
N ILE A 193 4.33 -13.68 -2.20
CA ILE A 193 5.05 -13.18 -1.03
C ILE A 193 4.21 -13.42 0.22
N VAL A 194 4.84 -13.91 1.29
CA VAL A 194 4.23 -14.00 2.63
C VAL A 194 4.69 -12.82 3.46
N SER A 195 3.76 -11.95 3.84
CA SER A 195 4.00 -10.80 4.72
C SER A 195 3.53 -11.12 6.13
N CYS A 196 4.47 -11.21 7.08
CA CYS A 196 4.20 -11.59 8.46
C CYS A 196 4.06 -10.36 9.35
N HIS A 197 3.18 -10.43 10.34
CA HIS A 197 3.05 -9.41 11.38
C HIS A 197 4.18 -9.48 12.43
N CYS A 198 4.95 -10.54 12.49
CA CYS A 198 6.14 -10.72 13.33
C CYS A 198 5.92 -10.41 14.83
N GLU A 199 4.76 -10.76 15.38
CA GLU A 199 4.46 -10.64 16.80
C GLU A 199 4.20 -12.02 17.41
N ASP A 200 5.00 -12.41 18.40
CA ASP A 200 4.72 -13.60 19.20
C ASP A 200 3.58 -13.30 20.19
N PRO A 201 2.41 -13.98 20.09
CA PRO A 201 1.24 -13.67 20.90
C PRO A 201 1.46 -13.95 22.40
N PHE A 202 2.34 -14.84 22.76
CA PHE A 202 2.66 -15.15 24.16
C PHE A 202 3.58 -14.08 24.77
N LEU A 203 4.59 -13.64 24.01
CA LEU A 203 5.44 -12.53 24.44
C LEU A 203 4.65 -11.21 24.48
N ALA A 204 3.78 -10.95 23.51
CA ALA A 204 2.91 -9.78 23.50
C ALA A 204 1.96 -9.78 24.73
N ALA A 205 1.38 -10.94 25.07
CA ALA A 205 0.56 -11.09 26.28
C ALA A 205 1.37 -10.85 27.56
N ALA A 206 2.57 -11.41 27.66
CA ALA A 206 3.48 -11.22 28.80
C ALA A 206 3.95 -9.76 28.93
N ALA A 207 4.09 -9.04 27.83
CA ALA A 207 4.50 -7.63 27.81
C ALA A 207 3.37 -6.65 28.22
N ARG A 208 2.09 -7.03 28.14
CA ARG A 208 0.94 -6.16 28.45
C ARG A 208 1.03 -5.43 29.80
N PRO A 209 1.37 -6.08 30.93
CA PRO A 209 1.44 -5.37 32.21
C PRO A 209 2.53 -4.28 32.22
N TYR A 210 3.62 -4.49 31.49
CA TYR A 210 4.70 -3.50 31.37
C TYR A 210 4.24 -2.30 30.55
N ARG A 211 3.58 -2.55 29.41
CA ARG A 211 2.99 -1.51 28.57
C ARG A 211 1.97 -0.67 29.35
N GLN A 212 1.06 -1.32 30.09
CA GLN A 212 0.06 -0.59 30.90
C GLN A 212 0.71 0.31 31.96
N ARG A 213 1.77 -0.17 32.63
CA ARG A 213 2.53 0.65 33.59
C ARG A 213 3.19 1.84 32.91
N ALA A 214 3.76 1.64 31.73
CA ALA A 214 4.37 2.72 30.96
C ALA A 214 3.35 3.78 30.52
N LEU A 215 2.19 3.37 30.02
CA LEU A 215 1.11 4.27 29.63
C LEU A 215 0.61 5.09 30.84
N LYS A 216 0.39 4.43 31.98
CA LYS A 216 -0.02 5.10 33.22
C LYS A 216 1.04 6.10 33.73
N PHE A 217 2.31 5.77 33.57
CA PHE A 217 3.41 6.69 33.89
C PHE A 217 3.36 7.91 32.95
N MET A 218 3.18 7.72 31.65
CA MET A 218 3.06 8.81 30.68
C MET A 218 1.88 9.74 30.99
N GLU A 219 0.71 9.18 31.32
CA GLU A 219 -0.47 9.94 31.74
C GLU A 219 -0.20 10.79 32.99
N ASN A 220 0.42 10.20 34.01
CA ASN A 220 0.72 10.90 35.28
C ASN A 220 1.69 12.08 35.09
N TYR A 221 2.54 12.04 34.09
CA TYR A 221 3.53 13.09 33.82
C TYR A 221 3.18 13.94 32.58
N ASN A 222 1.96 13.82 32.04
CA ASN A 222 1.48 14.54 30.84
C ASN A 222 2.46 14.42 29.64
N ILE A 223 3.06 13.24 29.45
CA ILE A 223 4.01 12.98 28.35
C ILE A 223 3.20 12.66 27.10
N PRO A 224 3.32 13.43 26.00
CA PRO A 224 2.61 13.14 24.75
C PRO A 224 3.01 11.79 24.17
N ALA A 225 2.06 11.00 23.68
CA ALA A 225 2.26 9.66 23.12
C ALA A 225 3.32 9.58 22.01
N GLY A 226 3.53 10.65 21.24
CA GLY A 226 4.53 10.72 20.17
C GLY A 226 5.98 10.98 20.60
N LYS A 227 6.28 11.10 21.92
CA LYS A 227 7.64 11.37 22.43
C LYS A 227 8.22 10.22 23.22
N VAL A 228 8.12 9.02 22.69
CA VAL A 228 8.59 7.77 23.34
C VAL A 228 10.08 7.81 23.72
N ASN A 229 10.92 8.49 22.94
CA ASN A 229 12.35 8.61 23.22
C ASN A 229 12.67 9.43 24.48
N VAL A 230 11.74 10.28 24.95
CA VAL A 230 11.90 11.05 26.21
C VAL A 230 11.52 10.22 27.41
N VAL A 231 10.60 9.27 27.23
CA VAL A 231 10.11 8.39 28.31
C VAL A 231 11.16 7.36 28.71
N THR A 232 11.98 6.87 27.77
CA THR A 232 13.02 5.87 28.06
C THR A 232 14.12 6.37 28.98
N GLN A 233 14.36 7.66 29.05
CA GLN A 233 15.37 8.26 29.93
C GLN A 233 14.93 8.37 31.38
N ASN A 234 13.62 8.35 31.67
CA ASN A 234 13.06 8.54 33.00
C ASN A 234 12.27 7.33 33.51
N VAL A 235 12.28 6.23 32.78
CA VAL A 235 11.59 4.99 33.16
C VAL A 235 12.59 4.12 33.95
N PRO A 236 12.24 3.64 35.16
CA PRO A 236 13.10 2.71 35.91
C PRO A 236 13.53 1.53 35.03
N ASP A 237 14.75 1.02 35.23
CA ASP A 237 15.33 -0.12 34.49
C ASP A 237 14.44 -1.38 34.46
N SER A 238 13.47 -1.46 35.38
CA SER A 238 12.44 -2.51 35.41
C SER A 238 11.43 -2.43 34.26
N VAL A 239 11.38 -1.30 33.49
CA VAL A 239 10.50 -1.09 32.33
C VAL A 239 11.36 -0.82 31.11
N ASN A 240 11.97 -1.86 30.56
CA ASN A 240 12.80 -1.74 29.38
C ASN A 240 11.92 -1.89 28.11
N PHE A 241 11.68 -0.77 27.41
CA PHE A 241 10.89 -0.72 26.18
C PHE A 241 11.51 -1.48 25.01
N GLU A 242 12.83 -1.68 25.00
CA GLU A 242 13.51 -2.47 23.97
C GLU A 242 13.11 -3.95 24.03
N LYS A 243 12.70 -4.43 25.23
CA LYS A 243 12.20 -5.81 25.40
C LYS A 243 10.71 -6.00 25.10
N ILE A 244 9.97 -4.91 24.94
CA ILE A 244 8.52 -4.97 24.69
C ILE A 244 8.21 -5.18 23.20
N GLY A 245 9.20 -5.39 22.36
CA GLY A 245 9.02 -5.47 20.90
C GLY A 245 8.34 -4.19 20.35
N ARG A 246 8.71 -3.74 19.18
CA ARG A 246 8.02 -2.62 18.52
C ARG A 246 6.60 -3.08 18.19
N ALA A 247 5.65 -2.84 19.10
CA ALA A 247 4.26 -2.89 18.74
C ALA A 247 4.04 -1.78 17.69
N HIS A 248 3.81 -2.16 16.46
CA HIS A 248 3.38 -1.23 15.45
C HIS A 248 2.01 -0.68 15.88
N VAL A 249 1.94 0.63 16.03
CA VAL A 249 0.72 1.39 16.24
C VAL A 249 -0.02 1.50 14.91
#